data_41ee8e913c16b4f08ac0eba6a7e36015
#
_entry.id   41ee8e913c16b4f08ac0eba6a7e36015
#
_cell.length_a   1.000
_cell.length_b   1.000
_cell.length_c   1.000
_cell.angle_alpha   90.00
_cell.angle_beta   90.00
_cell.angle_gamma   90.00
#
_symmetry.space_group_name_H-M   'P 1'
#
loop_
_entity.id
_entity.type
_entity.pdbx_description
1 polymer ?
#
loop_
_entity_poly.entity_id
_entity_poly.type
_entity_poly.pdbx_seq_one_letter_code
_entity_poly.pdbx_strand_id
1 'polypeptide(L)'
;MINNKALVCSYVAKIFADGTKYHESIKESDNIGYIYDAVEDLLNTKLSKQEKEELPLDVQIIRLTERTKDDYDAQLIIAAYLLMTVAPQL
;
A
#
# COMPACT_ATOMS: atom_id res chain seq x y z
N MET A 1 6.73 -17.04 10.99
CA MET A 1 6.23 -16.42 9.75
C MET A 1 5.33 -15.24 10.09
N ILE A 2 5.55 -14.11 9.47
CA ILE A 2 4.72 -12.92 9.71
C ILE A 2 3.34 -13.14 9.09
N ASN A 3 2.28 -12.90 9.88
CA ASN A 3 0.92 -12.94 9.34
C ASN A 3 0.63 -11.63 8.60
N ASN A 4 1.01 -11.58 7.35
CA ASN A 4 0.92 -10.39 6.53
C ASN A 4 -0.53 -9.94 6.30
N LYS A 5 -1.45 -10.90 6.20
CA LYS A 5 -2.88 -10.58 6.02
C LYS A 5 -3.44 -9.82 7.22
N ALA A 6 -3.12 -10.26 8.44
CA ALA A 6 -3.60 -9.57 9.63
C ALA A 6 -3.06 -8.15 9.72
N LEU A 7 -1.77 -7.96 9.42
CA LEU A 7 -1.14 -6.64 9.43
C LEU A 7 -1.76 -5.73 8.37
N VAL A 8 -1.94 -6.25 7.15
CA VAL A 8 -2.54 -5.51 6.05
C VAL A 8 -3.98 -5.11 6.37
N CYS A 9 -4.79 -6.04 6.89
CA CYS A 9 -6.16 -5.76 7.28
C CYS A 9 -6.22 -4.69 8.36
N SER A 10 -5.33 -4.76 9.35
CA SER A 10 -5.26 -3.78 10.42
C SER A 10 -4.92 -2.39 9.87
N TYR A 11 -3.97 -2.32 8.95
CA TYR A 11 -3.58 -1.06 8.32
C TYR A 11 -4.71 -0.47 7.50
N VAL A 12 -5.35 -1.28 6.66
CA VAL A 12 -6.48 -0.84 5.84
C VAL A 12 -7.64 -0.40 6.73
N ALA A 13 -7.93 -1.15 7.80
CA ALA A 13 -9.00 -0.80 8.72
C ALA A 13 -8.77 0.56 9.39
N LYS A 14 -7.52 0.88 9.74
CA LYS A 14 -7.17 2.12 10.40
C LYS A 14 -7.49 3.35 9.55
N ILE A 15 -7.29 3.27 8.24
CA ILE A 15 -7.52 4.39 7.34
C ILE A 15 -8.57 4.03 6.27
N PHE A 16 -9.44 3.07 6.59
CA PHE A 16 -10.37 2.46 5.64
C PHE A 16 -11.28 3.48 4.97
N ALA A 17 -11.89 4.38 5.77
CA ALA A 17 -12.84 5.34 5.23
C ALA A 17 -12.19 6.27 4.19
N ASP A 18 -11.01 6.79 4.53
CA ASP A 18 -10.29 7.70 3.64
C ASP A 18 -9.68 6.96 2.45
N GLY A 19 -9.15 5.77 2.69
CA GLY A 19 -8.60 4.92 1.63
C GLY A 19 -9.66 4.49 0.63
N THR A 20 -10.86 4.19 1.10
CA THR A 20 -11.99 3.84 0.23
C THR A 20 -12.39 4.99 -0.66
N LYS A 21 -12.51 6.20 -0.09
CA LYS A 21 -12.83 7.40 -0.86
C LYS A 21 -11.78 7.67 -1.93
N TYR A 22 -10.51 7.55 -1.54
CA TYR A 22 -9.40 7.76 -2.46
C TYR A 22 -9.42 6.73 -3.60
N HIS A 23 -9.62 5.46 -3.26
CA HIS A 23 -9.70 4.39 -4.24
C HIS A 23 -10.85 4.60 -5.23
N GLU A 24 -12.03 4.96 -4.73
CA GLU A 24 -13.19 5.22 -5.58
C GLU A 24 -12.95 6.41 -6.50
N SER A 25 -12.33 7.48 -6.01
CA SER A 25 -12.00 8.65 -6.80
C SER A 25 -11.05 8.28 -7.96
N ILE A 26 -10.02 7.48 -7.70
CA ILE A 26 -9.09 7.04 -8.72
C ILE A 26 -9.78 6.12 -9.73
N LYS A 27 -10.65 5.23 -9.25
CA LYS A 27 -11.41 4.31 -10.09
C LYS A 27 -12.35 5.06 -11.04
N GLU A 28 -13.03 6.09 -10.52
CA GLU A 28 -13.92 6.94 -11.33
C GLU A 28 -13.16 7.69 -12.41
N SER A 29 -11.93 8.12 -12.13
CA SER A 29 -11.10 8.82 -13.10
C SER A 29 -10.46 7.88 -14.13
N ASP A 30 -10.69 6.57 -14.01
CA ASP A 30 -10.11 5.53 -14.84
C ASP A 30 -8.57 5.55 -14.84
N ASN A 31 -7.99 5.90 -13.70
CA ASN A 31 -6.54 6.04 -13.56
C ASN A 31 -5.97 5.06 -12.54
N ILE A 32 -6.43 3.81 -12.58
CA ILE A 32 -6.00 2.77 -11.64
C ILE A 32 -4.49 2.53 -11.73
N GLY A 33 -3.93 2.63 -12.93
CA GLY A 33 -2.48 2.47 -13.14
C GLY A 33 -1.64 3.42 -12.29
N TYR A 34 -2.18 4.60 -11.96
CA TYR A 34 -1.50 5.57 -11.10
C TYR A 34 -1.16 4.97 -9.72
N ILE A 35 -2.07 4.16 -9.17
CA ILE A 35 -1.85 3.56 -7.84
C ILE A 35 -0.62 2.64 -7.86
N TYR A 36 -0.50 1.80 -8.90
CA TYR A 36 0.64 0.90 -9.03
C TYR A 36 1.95 1.67 -9.18
N ASP A 37 1.95 2.69 -10.04
CA ASP A 37 3.13 3.51 -10.28
C ASP A 37 3.53 4.26 -9.01
N ALA A 38 2.57 4.80 -8.27
CA ALA A 38 2.82 5.53 -7.04
C ALA A 38 3.41 4.63 -5.95
N VAL A 39 2.90 3.40 -5.82
CA VAL A 39 3.45 2.43 -4.85
C VAL A 39 4.87 2.05 -5.24
N GLU A 40 5.13 1.84 -6.54
CA GLU A 40 6.48 1.53 -7.01
C GLU A 40 7.45 2.67 -6.69
N ASP A 41 7.04 3.93 -6.93
CA ASP A 41 7.85 5.09 -6.58
C ASP A 41 8.12 5.16 -5.07
N LEU A 42 7.12 4.87 -4.24
CA LEU A 42 7.31 4.83 -2.80
C LEU A 42 8.30 3.74 -2.39
N LEU A 43 8.18 2.56 -2.97
CA LEU A 43 9.13 1.46 -2.71
C LEU A 43 10.55 1.87 -3.10
N ASN A 44 10.72 2.50 -4.26
CA ASN A 44 12.03 2.95 -4.72
C ASN A 44 12.62 4.05 -3.83
N THR A 45 11.77 4.88 -3.23
CA THR A 45 12.19 6.01 -2.41
C THR A 45 12.47 5.59 -0.96
N LYS A 46 11.66 4.70 -0.41
CA LYS A 46 11.68 4.37 1.03
C LYS A 46 12.46 3.11 1.37
N LEU A 47 12.69 2.22 0.41
CA LEU A 47 13.46 1.00 0.62
C LEU A 47 14.80 1.10 -0.09
N SER A 48 15.84 0.44 0.46
CA SER A 48 17.13 0.35 -0.20
C SER A 48 17.06 -0.62 -1.38
N LYS A 49 18.02 -0.51 -2.28
CA LYS A 49 18.13 -1.43 -3.41
C LYS A 49 18.24 -2.88 -2.93
N GLN A 50 19.04 -3.11 -1.88
CA GLN A 50 19.21 -4.43 -1.30
C GLN A 50 17.90 -4.98 -0.76
N GLU A 51 17.13 -4.18 -0.04
CA GLU A 51 15.83 -4.59 0.48
C GLU A 51 14.89 -5.00 -0.65
N LYS A 52 14.87 -4.24 -1.73
CA LYS A 52 14.02 -4.53 -2.88
C LYS A 52 14.44 -5.80 -3.62
N GLU A 53 15.72 -6.13 -3.64
CA GLU A 53 16.22 -7.33 -4.28
C GLU A 53 16.04 -8.59 -3.43
N GLU A 54 16.16 -8.47 -2.12
CA GLU A 54 16.18 -9.62 -1.21
C GLU A 54 14.83 -9.94 -0.58
N LEU A 55 13.94 -8.95 -0.43
CA LEU A 55 12.67 -9.15 0.27
C LEU A 55 11.54 -9.47 -0.70
N PRO A 56 10.64 -10.41 -0.34
CA PRO A 56 9.41 -10.60 -1.08
C PRO A 56 8.56 -9.33 -1.08
N LEU A 57 7.69 -9.19 -2.07
CA LEU A 57 6.88 -7.98 -2.21
C LEU A 57 6.02 -7.70 -0.97
N ASP A 58 5.43 -8.72 -0.37
CA ASP A 58 4.60 -8.56 0.83
C ASP A 58 5.40 -7.98 1.99
N VAL A 59 6.64 -8.43 2.19
CA VAL A 59 7.53 -7.89 3.23
C VAL A 59 7.94 -6.46 2.88
N GLN A 60 8.17 -6.16 1.60
CA GLN A 60 8.47 -4.80 1.16
C GLN A 60 7.31 -3.85 1.52
N ILE A 61 6.07 -4.26 1.29
CA ILE A 61 4.89 -3.44 1.61
C ILE A 61 4.80 -3.22 3.12
N ILE A 62 5.07 -4.24 3.94
CA ILE A 62 5.07 -4.09 5.39
C ILE A 62 6.08 -3.03 5.83
N ARG A 63 7.30 -3.09 5.30
CA ARG A 63 8.32 -2.09 5.63
C ARG A 63 7.92 -0.71 5.16
N LEU A 64 7.30 -0.62 3.99
CA LEU A 64 6.80 0.64 3.46
C LEU A 64 5.76 1.26 4.38
N THR A 65 4.81 0.47 4.90
CA THR A 65 3.81 0.98 5.84
C THR A 65 4.46 1.52 7.10
N GLU A 66 5.49 0.84 7.61
CA GLU A 66 6.21 1.29 8.80
C GLU A 66 6.94 2.61 8.56
N ARG A 67 7.52 2.79 7.38
CA ARG A 67 8.33 3.97 7.06
C ARG A 67 7.53 5.17 6.59
N THR A 68 6.23 5.01 6.39
CA THR A 68 5.35 6.10 5.94
C THR A 68 4.31 6.48 6.99
N LYS A 69 4.57 6.18 8.25
CA LYS A 69 3.61 6.45 9.34
C LYS A 69 3.19 7.91 9.43
N ASP A 70 4.10 8.83 9.11
CA ASP A 70 3.86 10.27 9.23
C ASP A 70 3.50 10.92 7.89
N ASP A 71 3.34 10.12 6.83
CA ASP A 71 3.02 10.60 5.49
C ASP A 71 1.61 10.13 5.11
N TYR A 72 0.62 11.02 5.35
CA TYR A 72 -0.78 10.70 5.12
C TYR A 72 -1.08 10.37 3.65
N ASP A 73 -0.48 11.13 2.72
CA ASP A 73 -0.69 10.88 1.29
C ASP A 73 -0.18 9.50 0.87
N ALA A 74 0.99 9.12 1.38
CA ALA A 74 1.53 7.78 1.13
C ALA A 74 0.63 6.72 1.74
N GLN A 75 0.08 6.95 2.92
CA GLN A 75 -0.86 6.02 3.55
C GLN A 75 -2.11 5.80 2.71
N LEU A 76 -2.65 6.84 2.11
CA LEU A 76 -3.81 6.73 1.22
C LEU A 76 -3.49 5.90 -0.02
N ILE A 77 -2.33 6.13 -0.62
CA ILE A 77 -1.88 5.38 -1.80
C ILE A 77 -1.72 3.89 -1.45
N ILE A 78 -1.08 3.59 -0.33
CA ILE A 78 -0.88 2.21 0.11
C ILE A 78 -2.23 1.55 0.42
N ALA A 79 -3.14 2.26 1.08
CA ALA A 79 -4.47 1.74 1.40
C ALA A 79 -5.25 1.41 0.12
N ALA A 80 -5.22 2.29 -0.87
CA ALA A 80 -5.87 2.04 -2.15
C ALA A 80 -5.27 0.81 -2.84
N TYR A 81 -3.95 0.69 -2.83
CA TYR A 81 -3.25 -0.47 -3.38
C TYR A 81 -3.70 -1.77 -2.71
N LEU A 82 -3.79 -1.78 -1.37
CA LEU A 82 -4.20 -2.95 -0.63
C LEU A 82 -5.67 -3.30 -0.86
N LEU A 83 -6.53 -2.29 -1.01
CA LEU A 83 -7.93 -2.51 -1.35
C LEU A 83 -8.08 -3.14 -2.74
N MET A 84 -7.20 -2.81 -3.67
CA MET A 84 -7.23 -3.35 -5.02
C MET A 84 -6.65 -4.76 -5.11
N THR A 85 -5.66 -5.08 -4.29
CA THR A 85 -4.87 -6.31 -4.49
C THR A 85 -5.08 -7.36 -3.42
N VAL A 86 -5.10 -6.97 -2.14
CA VAL A 86 -5.12 -7.91 -1.02
C VAL A 86 -6.52 -8.09 -0.45
N ALA A 87 -7.22 -6.99 -0.18
CA ALA A 87 -8.54 -7.05 0.47
C ALA A 87 -9.56 -7.90 -0.28
N PRO A 88 -9.64 -7.87 -1.63
CA PRO A 88 -10.59 -8.72 -2.36
C PRO A 88 -10.34 -10.22 -2.19
N GLN A 89 -9.16 -10.62 -1.72
CA GLN A 89 -8.78 -12.02 -1.52
C GLN A 89 -9.03 -12.50 -0.09
N LEU A 90 -9.48 -11.63 0.78
CA LEU A 90 -9.77 -11.92 2.18
C LEU A 90 -11.26 -12.32 2.34
#